data_9a0194e16867fecf9fe3e1479a86ca1a
#
_entry.id   9a0194e16867fecf9fe3e1479a86ca1a
#
_cell.length_a   1.000
_cell.length_b   1.000
_cell.length_c   1.000
_cell.angle_alpha   90.00
_cell.angle_beta   90.00
_cell.angle_gamma   90.00
#
_symmetry.space_group_name_H-M   'P 1'
#
loop_
_entity.id
_entity.type
_entity.pdbx_description
1 polymer ?
#
loop_
_entity_poly.entity_id
_entity_poly.type
_entity_poly.pdbx_seq_one_letter_code
_entity_poly.pdbx_strand_id
1 'polypeptide(L)'
;MGGGIVGLSTAYYLQKEGHQVVVVDQGAMDGGASHVNAGYLTPSHIVPMAAPGMVAKGFRWMFNASSPFYMKPRWDKDLISWGLKFMKSCTPEHVQRSMQAILEINLFSKQLYLEMQQSGALDFHLETKGLLMAYQTTHAEKEEAEVVAWARGLGLTVKQLDLAAVSAMQPKAPMNIAGAYWYESDAHSTPEIFMKNLHTELQNQGVAFMLETEVTGFQKTNKQIAAVVTNKG
;
A
#
# COMPACT_ATOMS: atom_id res chain seq x y z
N MET A 1 -13.04 12.63 -3.95
CA MET A 1 -13.06 13.09 -2.56
C MET A 1 -11.89 12.47 -1.83
N GLY A 2 -11.23 13.25 -0.96
CA GLY A 2 -10.00 12.90 -0.28
C GLY A 2 -8.76 13.21 -1.11
N GLY A 3 -7.82 13.97 -0.52
CA GLY A 3 -6.53 14.35 -1.11
C GLY A 3 -5.36 13.45 -0.72
N GLY A 4 -5.65 12.22 -0.27
CA GLY A 4 -4.63 11.18 -0.10
C GLY A 4 -4.18 10.59 -1.43
N ILE A 5 -3.25 9.62 -1.36
CA ILE A 5 -2.63 8.98 -2.55
C ILE A 5 -3.66 8.49 -3.57
N VAL A 6 -4.77 7.89 -3.12
CA VAL A 6 -5.82 7.37 -4.01
C VAL A 6 -6.52 8.51 -4.74
N GLY A 7 -6.90 9.56 -4.01
CA GLY A 7 -7.59 10.72 -4.61
C GLY A 7 -6.72 11.50 -5.58
N LEU A 8 -5.45 11.78 -5.23
CA LEU A 8 -4.54 12.50 -6.12
C LEU A 8 -4.15 11.68 -7.36
N SER A 9 -3.89 10.37 -7.21
CA SER A 9 -3.62 9.50 -8.36
C SER A 9 -4.83 9.41 -9.29
N THR A 10 -6.05 9.32 -8.72
CA THR A 10 -7.29 9.36 -9.52
C THR A 10 -7.41 10.70 -10.26
N ALA A 11 -7.14 11.81 -9.59
CA ALA A 11 -7.18 13.14 -10.20
C ALA A 11 -6.18 13.26 -11.36
N TYR A 12 -4.96 12.71 -11.18
CA TYR A 12 -3.91 12.72 -12.19
C TYR A 12 -4.35 12.00 -13.49
N TYR A 13 -4.90 10.79 -13.37
CA TYR A 13 -5.34 10.05 -14.54
C TYR A 13 -6.58 10.62 -15.20
N LEU A 14 -7.55 11.11 -14.42
CA LEU A 14 -8.73 11.79 -14.96
C LEU A 14 -8.36 13.07 -15.71
N GLN A 15 -7.44 13.87 -15.14
CA GLN A 15 -6.95 15.08 -15.81
C GLN A 15 -6.21 14.73 -17.10
N LYS A 16 -5.38 13.68 -17.09
CA LYS A 16 -4.68 13.18 -18.30
C LYS A 16 -5.63 12.72 -19.41
N GLU A 17 -6.82 12.24 -19.04
CA GLU A 17 -7.91 11.89 -19.97
C GLU A 17 -8.75 13.09 -20.41
N GLY A 18 -8.41 14.31 -19.96
CA GLY A 18 -9.08 15.55 -20.36
C GLY A 18 -10.31 15.92 -19.55
N HIS A 19 -10.53 15.28 -18.40
CA HIS A 19 -11.62 15.64 -17.50
C HIS A 19 -11.29 16.91 -16.71
N GLN A 20 -12.31 17.71 -16.43
CA GLN A 20 -12.22 18.78 -15.42
C GLN A 20 -12.31 18.16 -14.03
N VAL A 21 -11.28 18.34 -13.22
CA VAL A 21 -11.16 17.69 -11.92
C VAL A 21 -11.15 18.69 -10.78
N VAL A 22 -11.90 18.39 -9.73
CA VAL A 22 -11.87 19.10 -8.44
C VAL A 22 -11.56 18.06 -7.36
N VAL A 23 -10.53 18.30 -6.57
CA VAL A 23 -10.21 17.51 -5.37
C VAL A 23 -10.78 18.22 -4.16
N VAL A 24 -11.63 17.51 -3.40
CA VAL A 24 -12.23 18.02 -2.16
C VAL A 24 -11.67 17.24 -1.00
N ASP A 25 -11.08 17.92 -0.02
CA ASP A 25 -10.55 17.31 1.21
C ASP A 25 -11.02 18.05 2.45
N GLN A 26 -11.34 17.30 3.52
CA GLN A 26 -11.78 17.87 4.79
C GLN A 26 -10.67 18.55 5.57
N GLY A 27 -9.40 18.27 5.25
CA GLY A 27 -8.22 18.82 5.90
C GLY A 27 -7.36 19.64 4.94
N ALA A 28 -6.16 19.98 5.40
CA ALA A 28 -5.16 20.75 4.65
C ALA A 28 -4.32 19.89 3.69
N MET A 29 -4.52 18.59 3.62
CA MET A 29 -3.75 17.61 2.84
C MET A 29 -2.25 17.57 3.21
N ASP A 30 -1.92 17.86 4.45
CA ASP A 30 -0.54 17.94 4.98
C ASP A 30 -0.15 16.75 5.87
N GLY A 31 -0.99 15.73 5.96
CA GLY A 31 -0.78 14.61 6.86
C GLY A 31 -1.46 13.31 6.42
N GLY A 32 -1.50 12.35 7.35
CA GLY A 32 -2.12 11.05 7.16
C GLY A 32 -1.20 9.98 6.58
N ALA A 33 -1.75 8.76 6.41
CA ALA A 33 -0.99 7.57 6.03
C ALA A 33 -0.30 7.68 4.65
N SER A 34 -0.79 8.54 3.76
CA SER A 34 -0.20 8.75 2.44
C SER A 34 1.14 9.50 2.51
N HIS A 35 1.37 10.28 3.55
CA HIS A 35 2.61 11.03 3.78
C HIS A 35 3.59 10.26 4.67
N VAL A 36 3.07 9.52 5.65
CA VAL A 36 3.87 8.86 6.69
C VAL A 36 3.76 7.34 6.54
N ASN A 37 4.55 6.79 5.63
CA ASN A 37 4.70 5.34 5.44
C ASN A 37 6.12 5.03 4.94
N ALA A 38 6.46 3.75 4.81
CA ALA A 38 7.80 3.32 4.42
C ALA A 38 8.12 3.49 2.93
N GLY A 39 7.16 3.90 2.12
CA GLY A 39 7.36 4.13 0.68
C GLY A 39 7.59 2.87 -0.14
N TYR A 40 7.30 1.70 0.39
CA TYR A 40 7.50 0.44 -0.31
C TYR A 40 6.46 0.23 -1.41
N LEU A 41 6.95 -0.17 -2.57
CA LEU A 41 6.18 -0.68 -3.70
C LEU A 41 6.56 -2.16 -3.83
N THR A 42 5.75 -3.03 -3.25
CA THR A 42 6.12 -4.42 -2.99
C THR A 42 5.21 -5.43 -3.72
N PRO A 43 5.42 -5.66 -5.03
CA PRO A 43 4.78 -6.76 -5.74
C PRO A 43 4.96 -8.12 -5.06
N SER A 44 6.02 -8.30 -4.27
CA SER A 44 6.30 -9.53 -3.52
C SER A 44 5.32 -9.82 -2.39
N HIS A 45 4.61 -8.80 -1.87
CA HIS A 45 3.65 -8.97 -0.78
C HIS A 45 2.31 -9.52 -1.30
N ILE A 46 2.35 -10.79 -1.74
CA ILE A 46 1.23 -11.49 -2.39
C ILE A 46 0.24 -12.13 -1.42
N VAL A 47 0.65 -12.37 -0.17
CA VAL A 47 -0.17 -13.08 0.81
C VAL A 47 -1.21 -12.14 1.41
N PRO A 48 -2.52 -12.43 1.28
CA PRO A 48 -3.56 -11.62 1.89
C PRO A 48 -3.50 -11.72 3.42
N MET A 49 -3.95 -10.68 4.11
CA MET A 49 -4.02 -10.67 5.58
C MET A 49 -4.92 -11.81 6.11
N ALA A 50 -5.97 -12.18 5.40
CA ALA A 50 -6.85 -13.29 5.75
C ALA A 50 -6.22 -14.62 5.32
N ALA A 51 -5.19 -15.06 6.05
CA ALA A 51 -4.49 -16.32 5.84
C ALA A 51 -4.71 -17.28 7.02
N PRO A 52 -4.52 -18.59 6.83
CA PRO A 52 -4.58 -19.59 7.91
C PRO A 52 -3.67 -19.20 9.08
N GLY A 53 -4.15 -19.40 10.31
CA GLY A 53 -3.43 -19.04 11.54
C GLY A 53 -3.52 -17.56 11.94
N MET A 54 -3.95 -16.65 11.07
CA MET A 54 -4.04 -15.22 11.38
C MET A 54 -5.07 -14.89 12.45
N VAL A 55 -6.15 -15.68 12.57
CA VAL A 55 -7.14 -15.53 13.65
C VAL A 55 -6.48 -15.73 15.02
N ALA A 56 -5.70 -16.79 15.18
CA ALA A 56 -5.00 -17.10 16.43
C ALA A 56 -3.91 -16.05 16.74
N LYS A 57 -3.15 -15.63 15.72
CA LYS A 57 -2.18 -14.53 15.84
C LYS A 57 -2.90 -13.21 16.21
N GLY A 58 -4.02 -12.88 15.59
CA GLY A 58 -4.82 -11.68 15.86
C GLY A 58 -5.36 -11.65 17.29
N PHE A 59 -5.89 -12.78 17.81
CA PHE A 59 -6.30 -12.86 19.21
C PHE A 59 -5.14 -12.62 20.17
N ARG A 60 -3.95 -13.19 19.92
CA ARG A 60 -2.77 -12.96 20.74
C ARG A 60 -2.31 -11.50 20.70
N TRP A 61 -2.37 -10.89 19.53
CA TRP A 61 -1.95 -9.49 19.33
C TRP A 61 -2.94 -8.49 19.91
N MET A 62 -4.23 -8.83 19.99
CA MET A 62 -5.27 -7.95 20.54
C MET A 62 -5.01 -7.58 22.02
N PHE A 63 -4.31 -8.45 22.76
CA PHE A 63 -3.95 -8.20 24.17
C PHE A 63 -2.57 -7.56 24.35
N ASN A 64 -1.87 -7.23 23.26
CA ASN A 64 -0.56 -6.58 23.30
C ASN A 64 -0.61 -5.24 22.58
N ALA A 65 -0.60 -4.14 23.34
CA ALA A 65 -0.65 -2.78 22.81
C ALA A 65 0.55 -2.40 21.90
N SER A 66 1.67 -3.11 22.03
CA SER A 66 2.86 -2.94 21.17
C SER A 66 2.80 -3.78 19.89
N SER A 67 1.72 -4.53 19.68
CA SER A 67 1.52 -5.34 18.49
C SER A 67 1.20 -4.46 17.28
N PRO A 68 1.68 -4.83 16.08
CA PRO A 68 1.34 -4.12 14.84
C PRO A 68 -0.17 -4.20 14.49
N PHE A 69 -0.90 -5.11 15.13
CA PHE A 69 -2.33 -5.32 14.91
C PHE A 69 -3.10 -5.27 16.23
N TYR A 70 -3.09 -4.10 16.89
CA TYR A 70 -3.87 -3.89 18.11
C TYR A 70 -5.29 -3.44 17.75
N MET A 71 -6.30 -4.17 18.24
CA MET A 71 -7.71 -3.75 18.19
C MET A 71 -8.24 -3.55 19.60
N LYS A 72 -8.67 -2.33 19.92
CA LYS A 72 -9.34 -2.08 21.19
C LYS A 72 -10.67 -2.83 21.25
N PRO A 73 -10.87 -3.74 22.22
CA PRO A 73 -12.14 -4.45 22.38
C PRO A 73 -13.29 -3.46 22.56
N ARG A 74 -14.35 -3.60 21.77
CA ARG A 74 -15.56 -2.79 21.86
C ARG A 74 -16.77 -3.58 21.39
N TRP A 75 -17.93 -3.26 21.95
CA TRP A 75 -19.21 -3.79 21.48
C TRP A 75 -19.65 -3.00 20.24
N ASP A 76 -19.38 -3.57 19.08
CA ASP A 76 -19.65 -2.96 17.77
C ASP A 76 -20.13 -4.08 16.84
N LYS A 77 -21.38 -4.01 16.39
CA LYS A 77 -22.00 -5.03 15.54
C LYS A 77 -21.29 -5.19 14.21
N ASP A 78 -20.78 -4.08 13.66
CA ASP A 78 -20.09 -4.08 12.37
C ASP A 78 -18.71 -4.73 12.52
N LEU A 79 -18.01 -4.45 13.61
CA LEU A 79 -16.74 -5.11 13.95
C LEU A 79 -16.91 -6.61 14.14
N ILE A 80 -17.98 -7.06 14.83
CA ILE A 80 -18.27 -8.48 15.01
C ILE A 80 -18.59 -9.13 13.67
N SER A 81 -19.47 -8.52 12.86
CA SER A 81 -19.82 -9.01 11.52
C SER A 81 -18.61 -9.11 10.60
N TRP A 82 -17.75 -8.08 10.62
CA TRP A 82 -16.48 -8.08 9.90
C TRP A 82 -15.56 -9.22 10.37
N GLY A 83 -15.39 -9.40 11.68
CA GLY A 83 -14.57 -10.45 12.26
C GLY A 83 -15.01 -11.85 11.83
N LEU A 84 -16.33 -12.12 11.83
CA LEU A 84 -16.88 -13.39 11.35
C LEU A 84 -16.60 -13.64 9.86
N LYS A 85 -16.73 -12.61 9.01
CA LYS A 85 -16.38 -12.68 7.59
C LYS A 85 -14.88 -12.90 7.39
N PHE A 86 -14.05 -12.17 8.15
CA PHE A 86 -12.60 -12.33 8.12
C PHE A 86 -12.18 -13.77 8.48
N MET A 87 -12.73 -14.34 9.55
CA MET A 87 -12.46 -15.73 9.95
C MET A 87 -12.83 -16.73 8.85
N LYS A 88 -13.97 -16.54 8.17
CA LYS A 88 -14.38 -17.38 7.05
C LYS A 88 -13.43 -17.30 5.85
N SER A 89 -12.73 -16.17 5.69
CA SER A 89 -11.77 -15.94 4.62
C SER A 89 -10.37 -16.48 4.93
N CYS A 90 -10.08 -16.85 6.19
CA CYS A 90 -8.76 -17.37 6.58
C CYS A 90 -8.57 -18.83 6.15
N THR A 91 -8.66 -19.12 4.87
CA THR A 91 -8.51 -20.47 4.29
C THR A 91 -7.39 -20.52 3.25
N PRO A 92 -6.75 -21.69 3.04
CA PRO A 92 -5.73 -21.85 2.00
C PRO A 92 -6.25 -21.51 0.60
N GLU A 93 -7.50 -21.88 0.29
CA GLU A 93 -8.12 -21.62 -1.01
C GLU A 93 -8.32 -20.13 -1.26
N HIS A 94 -8.65 -19.36 -0.20
CA HIS A 94 -8.74 -17.91 -0.29
C HIS A 94 -7.38 -17.29 -0.58
N VAL A 95 -6.32 -17.72 0.13
CA VAL A 95 -4.95 -17.26 -0.10
C VAL A 95 -4.54 -17.52 -1.55
N GLN A 96 -4.67 -18.77 -2.01
CA GLN A 96 -4.26 -19.17 -3.35
C GLN A 96 -5.00 -18.39 -4.45
N ARG A 97 -6.30 -18.18 -4.30
CA ARG A 97 -7.10 -17.40 -5.26
C ARG A 97 -6.75 -15.90 -5.25
N SER A 98 -6.38 -15.36 -4.08
CA SER A 98 -6.12 -13.93 -3.92
C SER A 98 -4.72 -13.53 -4.36
N MET A 99 -3.73 -14.40 -4.22
CA MET A 99 -2.32 -14.07 -4.50
C MET A 99 -2.10 -13.56 -5.92
N GLN A 100 -2.72 -14.19 -6.93
CA GLN A 100 -2.58 -13.76 -8.32
C GLN A 100 -3.12 -12.33 -8.52
N ALA A 101 -4.33 -12.05 -8.04
CA ALA A 101 -4.94 -10.73 -8.17
C ALA A 101 -4.15 -9.65 -7.42
N ILE A 102 -3.62 -9.98 -6.23
CA ILE A 102 -2.77 -9.06 -5.45
C ILE A 102 -1.47 -8.77 -6.22
N LEU A 103 -0.83 -9.80 -6.78
CA LEU A 103 0.37 -9.62 -7.59
C LEU A 103 0.12 -8.72 -8.79
N GLU A 104 -0.94 -8.99 -9.55
CA GLU A 104 -1.27 -8.22 -10.76
C GLU A 104 -1.51 -6.74 -10.45
N ILE A 105 -2.31 -6.44 -9.42
CA ILE A 105 -2.58 -5.04 -9.05
C ILE A 105 -1.33 -4.33 -8.51
N ASN A 106 -0.46 -5.03 -7.77
CA ASN A 106 0.78 -4.46 -7.26
C ASN A 106 1.81 -4.21 -8.37
N LEU A 107 1.94 -5.13 -9.33
CA LEU A 107 2.78 -4.92 -10.51
C LEU A 107 2.27 -3.76 -11.35
N PHE A 108 0.96 -3.68 -11.58
CA PHE A 108 0.35 -2.57 -12.31
C PHE A 108 0.55 -1.25 -11.56
N SER A 109 0.35 -1.21 -10.24
CA SER A 109 0.64 -0.04 -9.43
C SER A 109 2.10 0.42 -9.57
N LYS A 110 3.05 -0.51 -9.47
CA LYS A 110 4.48 -0.20 -9.65
C LYS A 110 4.76 0.37 -11.06
N GLN A 111 4.16 -0.22 -12.09
CA GLN A 111 4.27 0.28 -13.46
C GLN A 111 3.80 1.74 -13.58
N LEU A 112 2.65 2.07 -12.98
CA LEU A 112 2.12 3.44 -12.99
C LEU A 112 3.06 4.44 -12.29
N TYR A 113 3.73 4.05 -11.21
CA TYR A 113 4.77 4.87 -10.57
C TYR A 113 5.96 5.10 -11.50
N LEU A 114 6.42 4.06 -12.20
CA LEU A 114 7.51 4.19 -13.18
C LEU A 114 7.14 5.12 -14.32
N GLU A 115 5.92 5.02 -14.85
CA GLU A 115 5.41 5.90 -15.90
C GLU A 115 5.34 7.37 -15.43
N MET A 116 4.88 7.61 -14.21
CA MET A 116 4.86 8.95 -13.61
C MET A 116 6.27 9.54 -13.50
N GLN A 117 7.24 8.75 -13.05
CA GLN A 117 8.64 9.21 -12.97
C GLN A 117 9.24 9.47 -14.36
N GLN A 118 9.00 8.57 -15.31
CA GLN A 118 9.52 8.70 -16.69
C GLN A 118 8.93 9.89 -17.44
N SER A 119 7.76 10.38 -17.05
CA SER A 119 7.18 11.59 -17.64
C SER A 119 8.02 12.84 -17.38
N GLY A 120 8.94 12.80 -16.43
CA GLY A 120 9.79 13.92 -16.03
C GLY A 120 9.09 15.02 -15.23
N ALA A 121 7.76 14.92 -15.06
CA ALA A 121 6.98 15.88 -14.29
C ALA A 121 7.09 15.66 -12.77
N LEU A 122 7.40 14.43 -12.36
CA LEU A 122 7.41 14.01 -10.95
C LEU A 122 8.74 13.35 -10.59
N ASP A 123 9.52 13.98 -9.72
CA ASP A 123 10.66 13.34 -9.04
C ASP A 123 10.28 13.04 -7.59
N PHE A 124 10.37 11.78 -7.18
CA PHE A 124 10.00 11.33 -5.84
C PHE A 124 10.92 10.22 -5.32
N HIS A 125 12.16 10.21 -5.81
CA HIS A 125 13.21 9.28 -5.42
C HIS A 125 12.78 7.80 -5.55
N LEU A 126 12.19 7.45 -6.69
CA LEU A 126 11.82 6.06 -6.96
C LEU A 126 13.07 5.22 -7.27
N GLU A 127 13.31 4.22 -6.44
CA GLU A 127 14.43 3.30 -6.54
C GLU A 127 13.93 1.86 -6.77
N THR A 128 14.38 1.23 -7.85
CA THR A 128 13.98 -0.14 -8.24
C THR A 128 15.03 -1.18 -7.90
N LYS A 129 15.60 -1.09 -6.71
CA LYS A 129 16.72 -1.94 -6.25
C LYS A 129 16.27 -3.22 -5.55
N GLY A 130 14.97 -3.50 -5.53
CA GLY A 130 14.39 -4.64 -4.84
C GLY A 130 14.25 -4.42 -3.34
N LEU A 131 13.81 -5.48 -2.65
CA LEU A 131 13.61 -5.52 -1.20
C LEU A 131 14.35 -6.70 -0.60
N LEU A 132 15.07 -6.47 0.50
CA LEU A 132 15.69 -7.52 1.32
C LEU A 132 14.76 -7.86 2.48
N MET A 133 14.27 -9.10 2.50
CA MET A 133 13.59 -9.71 3.65
C MET A 133 14.62 -10.46 4.50
N ALA A 134 15.17 -9.75 5.49
CA ALA A 134 16.22 -10.28 6.35
C ALA A 134 15.64 -11.14 7.48
N TYR A 135 16.31 -12.24 7.81
CA TYR A 135 15.94 -13.13 8.91
C TYR A 135 17.10 -13.38 9.86
N GLN A 136 16.79 -13.54 11.15
CA GLN A 136 17.76 -13.80 12.22
C GLN A 136 17.71 -15.23 12.74
N THR A 137 16.65 -15.98 12.46
CA THR A 137 16.43 -17.32 12.99
C THR A 137 16.03 -18.30 11.91
N THR A 138 16.35 -19.58 12.10
CA THR A 138 15.91 -20.66 11.19
C THR A 138 14.38 -20.77 11.10
N HIS A 139 13.66 -20.36 12.14
CA HIS A 139 12.20 -20.35 12.10
C HIS A 139 11.69 -19.28 11.13
N ALA A 140 12.19 -18.06 11.23
CA ALA A 140 11.84 -16.97 10.31
C ALA A 140 12.26 -17.27 8.86
N GLU A 141 13.42 -17.90 8.68
CA GLU A 141 13.87 -18.38 7.36
C GLU A 141 12.86 -19.33 6.72
N LYS A 142 12.37 -20.33 7.49
CA LYS A 142 11.40 -21.32 6.99
C LYS A 142 10.06 -20.68 6.66
N GLU A 143 9.55 -19.79 7.51
CA GLU A 143 8.30 -19.05 7.23
C GLU A 143 8.43 -18.24 5.93
N GLU A 144 9.55 -17.53 5.75
CA GLU A 144 9.78 -16.74 4.53
C GLU A 144 10.01 -17.62 3.29
N ALA A 145 10.68 -18.78 3.44
CA ALA A 145 10.90 -19.72 2.34
C ALA A 145 9.58 -20.25 1.72
N GLU A 146 8.52 -20.40 2.51
CA GLU A 146 7.20 -20.76 2.00
C GLU A 146 6.63 -19.64 1.11
N VAL A 147 6.73 -18.39 1.55
CA VAL A 147 6.30 -17.22 0.76
C VAL A 147 7.12 -17.10 -0.52
N VAL A 148 8.43 -17.32 -0.44
CA VAL A 148 9.34 -17.33 -1.60
C VAL A 148 8.94 -18.41 -2.60
N ALA A 149 8.57 -19.61 -2.14
CA ALA A 149 8.10 -20.68 -3.02
C ALA A 149 6.85 -20.25 -3.80
N TRP A 150 5.88 -19.62 -3.15
CA TRP A 150 4.69 -19.07 -3.81
C TRP A 150 5.04 -17.93 -4.78
N ALA A 151 5.89 -17.00 -4.37
CA ALA A 151 6.32 -15.88 -5.20
C ALA A 151 7.01 -16.36 -6.48
N ARG A 152 7.92 -17.33 -6.37
CA ARG A 152 8.58 -17.97 -7.54
C ARG A 152 7.58 -18.72 -8.41
N GLY A 153 6.60 -19.42 -7.82
CA GLY A 153 5.52 -20.08 -8.55
C GLY A 153 4.65 -19.12 -9.35
N LEU A 154 4.56 -17.87 -8.93
CA LEU A 154 3.88 -16.77 -9.63
C LEU A 154 4.80 -15.98 -10.58
N GLY A 155 6.03 -16.41 -10.79
CA GLY A 155 6.97 -15.81 -11.76
C GLY A 155 7.86 -14.69 -11.19
N LEU A 156 7.85 -14.43 -9.88
CA LEU A 156 8.74 -13.44 -9.28
C LEU A 156 10.16 -13.99 -9.14
N THR A 157 11.17 -13.15 -9.43
CA THR A 157 12.57 -13.47 -9.19
C THR A 157 12.94 -13.16 -7.74
N VAL A 158 13.32 -14.20 -7.00
CA VAL A 158 13.74 -14.09 -5.61
C VAL A 158 15.05 -14.86 -5.41
N LYS A 159 16.05 -14.21 -4.82
CA LYS A 159 17.37 -14.81 -4.52
C LYS A 159 17.55 -14.94 -3.02
N GLN A 160 18.05 -16.08 -2.57
CA GLN A 160 18.51 -16.23 -1.20
C GLN A 160 19.96 -15.75 -1.10
N LEU A 161 20.23 -14.91 -0.12
CA LEU A 161 21.52 -14.29 0.10
C LEU A 161 22.03 -14.64 1.51
N ASP A 162 23.30 -14.97 1.60
CA ASP A 162 24.01 -15.07 2.87
C ASP A 162 24.41 -13.69 3.43
N LEU A 163 24.94 -13.66 4.65
CA LEU A 163 25.38 -12.43 5.29
C LEU A 163 26.46 -11.69 4.47
N ALA A 164 27.37 -12.43 3.81
CA ALA A 164 28.44 -11.82 3.03
C ALA A 164 27.88 -11.08 1.80
N ALA A 165 26.94 -11.70 1.08
CA ALA A 165 26.26 -11.10 -0.05
C ALA A 165 25.43 -9.87 0.36
N VAL A 166 24.70 -9.95 1.47
CA VAL A 166 23.94 -8.80 2.00
C VAL A 166 24.87 -7.67 2.41
N SER A 167 25.98 -7.96 3.09
CA SER A 167 26.96 -6.95 3.48
C SER A 167 27.62 -6.27 2.28
N ALA A 168 27.84 -7.00 1.20
CA ALA A 168 28.35 -6.42 -0.05
C ALA A 168 27.34 -5.47 -0.71
N MET A 169 26.04 -5.78 -0.63
CA MET A 169 24.97 -4.91 -1.13
C MET A 169 24.75 -3.67 -0.24
N GLN A 170 24.96 -3.81 1.08
CA GLN A 170 24.68 -2.78 2.08
C GLN A 170 25.91 -2.52 2.98
N PRO A 171 27.04 -2.04 2.41
CA PRO A 171 28.31 -1.95 3.15
C PRO A 171 28.29 -0.92 4.29
N LYS A 172 27.34 0.02 4.26
CA LYS A 172 27.17 1.06 5.28
C LYS A 172 26.18 0.70 6.38
N ALA A 173 25.52 -0.45 6.28
CA ALA A 173 24.50 -0.90 7.22
C ALA A 173 24.87 -2.28 7.78
N PRO A 174 25.72 -2.36 8.81
CA PRO A 174 26.03 -3.64 9.44
C PRO A 174 24.75 -4.23 10.06
N MET A 175 24.46 -5.47 9.73
CA MET A 175 23.24 -6.16 10.15
C MET A 175 23.58 -7.43 10.92
N ASN A 176 22.88 -7.68 12.03
CA ASN A 176 22.95 -8.95 12.76
C ASN A 176 21.84 -9.87 12.24
N ILE A 177 22.11 -10.55 11.12
CA ILE A 177 21.17 -11.43 10.42
C ILE A 177 21.83 -12.76 10.09
N ALA A 178 21.02 -13.81 9.89
CA ALA A 178 21.47 -15.10 9.39
C ALA A 178 21.52 -15.16 7.86
N GLY A 179 20.67 -14.36 7.20
CA GLY A 179 20.59 -14.24 5.76
C GLY A 179 19.40 -13.37 5.35
N ALA A 180 19.12 -13.30 4.04
CA ALA A 180 17.97 -12.59 3.50
C ALA A 180 17.46 -13.24 2.22
N TYR A 181 16.20 -12.98 1.89
CA TYR A 181 15.66 -13.15 0.54
C TYR A 181 15.59 -11.79 -0.14
N TRP A 182 16.11 -11.69 -1.36
CA TRP A 182 16.06 -10.48 -2.16
C TRP A 182 15.03 -10.63 -3.27
N TYR A 183 13.98 -9.82 -3.16
CA TYR A 183 12.90 -9.71 -4.15
C TYR A 183 13.23 -8.61 -5.15
N GLU A 184 13.62 -8.99 -6.36
CA GLU A 184 14.04 -8.05 -7.41
C GLU A 184 12.89 -7.19 -7.94
N SER A 185 11.65 -7.69 -7.82
CA SER A 185 10.45 -7.01 -8.30
C SER A 185 10.11 -5.73 -7.54
N ASP A 186 10.63 -5.56 -6.33
CA ASP A 186 10.20 -4.54 -5.41
C ASP A 186 10.93 -3.21 -5.62
N ALA A 187 10.35 -2.15 -5.13
CA ALA A 187 10.86 -0.80 -5.23
C ALA A 187 10.51 0.00 -3.98
N HIS A 188 11.07 1.19 -3.88
CA HIS A 188 10.66 2.15 -2.84
C HIS A 188 10.72 3.58 -3.38
N SER A 189 9.97 4.47 -2.72
CA SER A 189 9.93 5.89 -3.03
C SER A 189 9.97 6.70 -1.73
N THR A 190 10.00 8.02 -1.85
CA THR A 190 9.81 8.93 -0.71
C THR A 190 8.38 9.46 -0.72
N PRO A 191 7.47 8.92 0.13
CA PRO A 191 6.03 9.21 0.06
C PRO A 191 5.70 10.69 0.20
N GLU A 192 6.33 11.37 1.13
CA GLU A 192 6.10 12.80 1.35
C GLU A 192 6.45 13.63 0.10
N ILE A 193 7.57 13.32 -0.55
CA ILE A 193 7.99 14.00 -1.79
C ILE A 193 7.02 13.67 -2.92
N PHE A 194 6.61 12.41 -3.03
CA PHE A 194 5.62 12.00 -4.02
C PHE A 194 4.31 12.76 -3.87
N MET A 195 3.75 12.79 -2.66
CA MET A 195 2.49 13.47 -2.38
C MET A 195 2.56 14.97 -2.68
N LYS A 196 3.65 15.63 -2.25
CA LYS A 196 3.89 17.06 -2.47
C LYS A 196 4.00 17.37 -3.96
N ASN A 197 4.82 16.62 -4.69
CA ASN A 197 5.08 16.87 -6.10
C ASN A 197 3.85 16.56 -6.95
N LEU A 198 3.11 15.49 -6.63
CA LEU A 198 1.86 15.15 -7.31
C LEU A 198 0.79 16.24 -7.10
N HIS A 199 0.67 16.77 -5.89
CA HIS A 199 -0.24 17.88 -5.60
C HIS A 199 0.13 19.14 -6.42
N THR A 200 1.41 19.50 -6.42
CA THR A 200 1.91 20.66 -7.18
C THR A 200 1.69 20.49 -8.68
N GLU A 201 1.97 19.30 -9.20
CA GLU A 201 1.77 19.01 -10.63
C GLU A 201 0.30 19.13 -11.03
N LEU A 202 -0.62 18.60 -10.21
CA LEU A 202 -2.05 18.72 -10.45
C LEU A 202 -2.54 20.17 -10.44
N GLN A 203 -2.00 21.01 -9.53
CA GLN A 203 -2.29 22.44 -9.52
C GLN A 203 -1.80 23.12 -10.81
N ASN A 204 -0.58 22.80 -11.26
CA ASN A 204 -0.02 23.33 -12.51
C ASN A 204 -0.86 22.93 -13.73
N GLN A 205 -1.46 21.74 -13.70
CA GLN A 205 -2.37 21.22 -14.74
C GLN A 205 -3.82 21.76 -14.63
N GLY A 206 -4.10 22.66 -13.68
CA GLY A 206 -5.39 23.31 -13.56
C GLY A 206 -6.43 22.52 -12.75
N VAL A 207 -6.03 21.49 -12.01
CA VAL A 207 -6.93 20.81 -11.06
C VAL A 207 -7.23 21.77 -9.90
N ALA A 208 -8.52 21.93 -9.61
CA ALA A 208 -8.97 22.75 -8.50
C ALA A 208 -8.95 21.95 -7.18
N PHE A 209 -8.60 22.64 -6.08
CA PHE A 209 -8.56 22.05 -4.74
C PHE A 209 -9.47 22.83 -3.80
N MET A 210 -10.38 22.11 -3.14
CA MET A 210 -11.24 22.61 -2.08
C MET A 210 -10.82 21.98 -0.75
N LEU A 211 -9.88 22.63 -0.07
CA LEU A 211 -9.35 22.16 1.22
C LEU A 211 -10.26 22.61 2.37
N GLU A 212 -10.10 21.96 3.55
CA GLU A 212 -10.92 22.20 4.73
C GLU A 212 -12.43 22.17 4.40
N THR A 213 -12.78 21.27 3.48
CA THR A 213 -14.13 21.15 2.94
C THR A 213 -14.60 19.71 3.10
N GLU A 214 -15.54 19.51 4.00
CA GLU A 214 -16.12 18.19 4.27
C GLU A 214 -17.31 17.95 3.33
N VAL A 215 -17.28 16.79 2.65
CA VAL A 215 -18.43 16.33 1.86
C VAL A 215 -19.44 15.67 2.79
N THR A 216 -20.61 16.27 2.92
CA THR A 216 -21.69 15.83 3.82
C THR A 216 -22.76 15.03 3.10
N GLY A 217 -22.82 15.07 1.76
CA GLY A 217 -23.83 14.35 1.00
C GLY A 217 -23.74 14.50 -0.51
N PHE A 218 -24.72 13.91 -1.18
CA PHE A 218 -24.85 13.97 -2.64
C PHE A 218 -26.30 14.25 -3.02
N GLN A 219 -26.51 15.19 -3.92
CA GLN A 219 -27.79 15.38 -4.59
C GLN A 219 -27.83 14.51 -5.83
N LYS A 220 -28.96 13.80 -6.02
CA LYS A 220 -29.16 12.90 -7.16
C LYS A 220 -30.35 13.37 -7.99
N THR A 221 -30.17 13.38 -9.30
CA THR A 221 -31.21 13.59 -10.28
C THR A 221 -31.20 12.45 -11.28
N ASN A 222 -32.34 11.78 -11.48
CA ASN A 222 -32.43 10.63 -12.41
C ASN A 222 -31.37 9.54 -12.18
N LYS A 223 -31.10 9.17 -10.91
CA LYS A 223 -30.07 8.18 -10.48
C LYS A 223 -28.62 8.61 -10.73
N GLN A 224 -28.36 9.80 -11.21
CA GLN A 224 -27.03 10.37 -11.38
C GLN A 224 -26.72 11.37 -10.27
N ILE A 225 -25.46 11.50 -9.88
CA ILE A 225 -25.01 12.53 -8.94
C ILE A 225 -25.04 13.87 -9.70
N ALA A 226 -25.90 14.78 -9.26
CA ALA A 226 -26.02 16.11 -9.83
C ALA A 226 -25.17 17.15 -9.11
N ALA A 227 -24.99 16.98 -7.78
CA ALA A 227 -24.15 17.86 -6.99
C ALA A 227 -23.55 17.12 -5.77
N VAL A 228 -22.42 17.63 -5.31
CA VAL A 228 -21.79 17.25 -4.04
C VAL A 228 -22.15 18.33 -3.02
N VAL A 229 -22.69 17.92 -1.86
CA VAL A 229 -23.04 18.82 -0.77
C VAL A 229 -21.87 18.87 0.21
N THR A 230 -21.48 20.06 0.60
CA THR A 230 -20.36 20.25 1.54
C THR A 230 -20.79 21.06 2.77
N ASN A 231 -19.92 21.12 3.78
CA ASN A 231 -20.12 21.99 4.95
C ASN A 231 -20.02 23.50 4.60
N LYS A 232 -19.66 23.84 3.37
CA LYS A 232 -19.56 25.22 2.87
C LYS A 232 -20.63 25.57 1.82
N GLY A 233 -21.55 24.65 1.54
CA GLY A 233 -22.62 24.80 0.56
C GLY A 233 -22.63 23.73 -0.53
#